data_fab95b6f6019ff15efcc0aed9f68320a
#
_entry.id   fab95b6f6019ff15efcc0aed9f68320a
#
_cell.length_a   1.000
_cell.length_b   1.000
_cell.length_c   1.000
_cell.angle_alpha   90.00
_cell.angle_beta   90.00
_cell.angle_gamma   90.00
#
_symmetry.space_group_name_H-M   'P 1'
#
loop_
_entity.id
_entity.type
_entity.pdbx_description
1 polymer ?
#
loop_
_entity_poly.entity_id
_entity_poly.type
_entity_poly.pdbx_seq_one_letter_code
_entity_poly.pdbx_strand_id
1 'polypeptide(L)'
;MCIRDRPYPLGATVDETGTNFALAVSREVEAVELCLVADDGTETRIPLEERHGTTWHAHVAGIGHGQRYGYRVHGPWDPARGLWHNPAKILVDPYARAFTGDYEWGQQHHSYDFDEPDRIDTSDNLGTSMLGVVVAEDFDWGDDAPPAVELTDTVIYETHVKGMTKLHPAVPEELRGTYAGMAH
;
A
#
# COMPACT_ATOMS: atom_id res chain seq x y z
N MET A 1 2.08 28.83 10.31
CA MET A 1 1.70 27.44 10.62
C MET A 1 1.78 26.68 9.30
N CYS A 2 2.86 25.95 9.06
CA CYS A 2 2.92 25.10 7.87
C CYS A 2 1.95 23.94 8.09
N ILE A 3 0.86 23.92 7.36
CA ILE A 3 -0.03 22.77 7.30
C ILE A 3 0.73 21.68 6.58
N ARG A 4 1.24 20.67 7.32
CA ARG A 4 1.98 19.54 6.76
C ARG A 4 1.04 18.44 6.28
N ASP A 5 -0.16 18.47 6.82
CA ASP A 5 -1.23 17.56 6.49
C ASP A 5 -1.89 17.95 5.16
N ARG A 6 -1.95 17.03 4.20
CA ARG A 6 -2.42 17.28 2.84
C ARG A 6 -3.13 16.08 2.23
N PRO A 7 -4.21 16.31 1.42
CA PRO A 7 -4.96 15.23 0.78
C PRO A 7 -4.24 14.57 -0.40
N TYR A 8 -3.11 15.10 -0.85
CA TYR A 8 -2.35 14.63 -2.00
C TYR A 8 -0.84 14.81 -1.80
N PRO A 9 -0.01 13.93 -2.42
CA PRO A 9 -0.40 12.74 -3.19
C PRO A 9 -1.04 11.65 -2.31
N LEU A 10 -1.82 10.74 -2.94
CA LEU A 10 -2.36 9.56 -2.25
C LEU A 10 -1.23 8.60 -1.86
N GLY A 11 -1.47 7.82 -0.81
CA GLY A 11 -0.47 6.94 -0.23
C GLY A 11 0.32 7.59 0.91
N ALA A 12 1.49 7.02 1.21
CA ALA A 12 2.41 7.50 2.23
C ALA A 12 3.52 8.34 1.60
N THR A 13 3.65 9.60 2.03
CA THR A 13 4.69 10.53 1.55
C THR A 13 5.54 11.01 2.72
N VAL A 14 6.83 10.67 2.70
CA VAL A 14 7.80 11.05 3.74
C VAL A 14 8.26 12.49 3.54
N ASP A 15 8.41 13.24 4.65
CA ASP A 15 9.10 14.52 4.71
C ASP A 15 10.09 14.56 5.89
N GLU A 16 10.72 15.71 6.11
CA GLU A 16 11.75 15.89 7.16
C GLU A 16 11.23 15.65 8.59
N THR A 17 9.91 15.59 8.80
CA THR A 17 9.30 15.57 10.13
C THR A 17 8.43 14.36 10.39
N GLY A 18 8.10 13.60 9.36
CA GLY A 18 7.25 12.42 9.46
C GLY A 18 6.74 11.96 8.11
N THR A 19 5.55 11.41 8.11
CA THR A 19 4.90 10.89 6.91
C THR A 19 3.47 11.40 6.83
N ASN A 20 3.10 11.93 5.68
CA ASN A 20 1.72 12.24 5.34
C ASN A 20 1.07 11.01 4.71
N PHE A 21 -0.05 10.58 5.26
CA PHE A 21 -0.88 9.50 4.74
C PHE A 21 -2.16 10.08 4.14
N ALA A 22 -2.52 9.67 2.94
CA ALA A 22 -3.74 10.11 2.27
C ALA A 22 -4.41 8.94 1.54
N LEU A 23 -5.69 8.68 1.89
CA LEU A 23 -6.49 7.58 1.38
C LEU A 23 -7.80 8.10 0.77
N ALA A 24 -8.02 7.80 -0.50
CA ALA A 24 -9.30 8.03 -1.15
C ALA A 24 -10.24 6.84 -0.91
N VAL A 25 -11.48 7.14 -0.48
CA VAL A 25 -12.49 6.14 -0.15
C VAL A 25 -13.85 6.48 -0.78
N SER A 26 -14.82 5.59 -0.64
CA SER A 26 -16.19 5.86 -1.06
C SER A 26 -16.88 6.92 -0.16
N ARG A 27 -17.97 7.50 -0.64
CA ARG A 27 -18.71 8.55 0.10
C ARG A 27 -19.39 8.03 1.36
N GLU A 28 -19.69 6.74 1.39
CA GLU A 28 -20.38 6.04 2.45
C GLU A 28 -19.49 5.75 3.66
N VAL A 29 -18.16 5.95 3.52
CA VAL A 29 -17.21 5.79 4.63
C VAL A 29 -17.43 6.84 5.69
N GLU A 30 -17.57 6.38 6.94
CA GLU A 30 -17.88 7.20 8.12
C GLU A 30 -16.62 7.55 8.92
N ALA A 31 -15.63 6.64 8.96
CA ALA A 31 -14.34 6.89 9.61
C ALA A 31 -13.23 6.02 8.99
N VAL A 32 -11.99 6.48 9.10
CA VAL A 32 -10.78 5.76 8.69
C VAL A 32 -9.78 5.79 9.82
N GLU A 33 -9.21 4.64 10.16
CA GLU A 33 -8.08 4.50 11.06
C GLU A 33 -6.83 4.12 10.26
N LEU A 34 -5.77 4.89 10.40
CA LEU A 34 -4.42 4.48 10.00
C LEU A 34 -3.89 3.52 11.05
N CYS A 35 -3.46 2.35 10.62
CA CYS A 35 -2.90 1.31 11.45
C CYS A 35 -1.40 1.24 11.24
N LEU A 36 -0.59 1.67 12.21
CA LEU A 36 0.85 1.50 12.21
C LEU A 36 1.18 0.18 12.92
N VAL A 37 1.98 -0.66 12.27
CA VAL A 37 2.30 -1.99 12.77
C VAL A 37 3.80 -2.08 13.08
N ALA A 38 4.12 -2.35 14.33
CA ALA A 38 5.48 -2.52 14.82
C ALA A 38 6.07 -3.89 14.42
N ASP A 39 7.38 -4.09 14.60
CA ASP A 39 8.06 -5.33 14.20
C ASP A 39 7.59 -6.56 14.99
N ASP A 40 7.13 -6.35 16.21
CA ASP A 40 6.53 -7.41 17.04
C ASP A 40 5.06 -7.71 16.69
N GLY A 41 4.48 -7.03 15.68
CA GLY A 41 3.09 -7.18 15.28
C GLY A 41 2.10 -6.30 16.04
N THR A 42 2.55 -5.49 16.98
CA THR A 42 1.67 -4.57 17.72
C THR A 42 1.09 -3.51 16.78
N GLU A 43 -0.24 -3.38 16.79
CA GLU A 43 -1.00 -2.38 16.03
C GLU A 43 -1.25 -1.12 16.87
N THR A 44 -0.90 0.03 16.31
CA THR A 44 -1.32 1.35 16.83
C THR A 44 -2.26 1.99 15.85
N ARG A 45 -3.48 2.31 16.30
CA ARG A 45 -4.53 2.92 15.47
C ARG A 45 -4.60 4.42 15.68
N ILE A 46 -4.58 5.17 14.60
CA ILE A 46 -4.65 6.63 14.57
C ILE A 46 -5.88 7.01 13.75
N PRO A 47 -6.93 7.58 14.34
CA PRO A 47 -8.06 8.10 13.58
C PRO A 47 -7.60 9.20 12.62
N LEU A 48 -8.00 9.12 11.36
CA LEU A 48 -7.83 10.22 10.42
C LEU A 48 -8.97 11.21 10.64
N GLU A 49 -8.66 12.42 11.11
CA GLU A 49 -9.67 13.44 11.42
C GLU A 49 -9.89 14.41 10.25
N GLU A 50 -8.85 14.64 9.46
CA GLU A 50 -8.89 15.58 8.34
C GLU A 50 -9.39 14.91 7.07
N ARG A 51 -10.30 15.61 6.39
CA ARG A 51 -10.97 15.12 5.19
C ARG A 51 -11.14 16.20 4.14
N HIS A 52 -10.72 15.90 2.91
CA HIS A 52 -11.00 16.73 1.75
C HIS A 52 -11.79 15.95 0.70
N GLY A 53 -13.10 16.21 0.61
CA GLY A 53 -14.01 15.42 -0.24
C GLY A 53 -14.10 13.97 0.25
N THR A 54 -13.62 13.02 -0.54
CA THR A 54 -13.53 11.59 -0.21
C THR A 54 -12.12 11.15 0.21
N THR A 55 -11.17 12.07 0.30
CA THR A 55 -9.79 11.77 0.72
C THR A 55 -9.63 12.08 2.21
N TRP A 56 -9.31 11.06 2.99
CA TRP A 56 -8.94 11.17 4.39
C TRP A 56 -7.42 11.25 4.49
N HIS A 57 -6.90 12.10 5.37
CA HIS A 57 -5.45 12.29 5.47
C HIS A 57 -5.01 12.69 6.88
N ALA A 58 -3.75 12.42 7.18
CA ALA A 58 -3.08 12.89 8.39
C ALA A 58 -1.56 12.90 8.18
N HIS A 59 -0.88 13.88 8.77
CA HIS A 59 0.57 13.86 8.92
C HIS A 59 0.95 13.31 10.29
N VAL A 60 1.72 12.22 10.30
CA VAL A 60 2.18 11.56 11.53
C VAL A 60 3.67 11.84 11.73
N ALA A 61 3.98 12.61 12.77
CA ALA A 61 5.35 12.99 13.08
C ALA A 61 6.20 11.80 13.51
N GLY A 62 7.47 11.77 13.08
CA GLY A 62 8.44 10.74 13.46
C GLY A 62 8.28 9.40 12.75
N ILE A 63 7.29 9.24 11.87
CA ILE A 63 7.14 8.06 11.04
C ILE A 63 7.95 8.25 9.76
N GLY A 64 8.76 7.26 9.39
CA GLY A 64 9.66 7.32 8.25
C GLY A 64 9.77 6.01 7.49
N HIS A 65 10.79 5.90 6.65
CA HIS A 65 11.07 4.72 5.83
C HIS A 65 11.08 3.43 6.67
N GLY A 66 10.46 2.38 6.12
CA GLY A 66 10.37 1.06 6.74
C GLY A 66 9.14 0.85 7.63
N GLN A 67 8.40 1.90 8.03
CA GLN A 67 7.19 1.72 8.83
C GLN A 67 6.14 0.92 8.06
N ARG A 68 5.66 -0.17 8.65
CA ARG A 68 4.54 -0.96 8.13
C ARG A 68 3.21 -0.32 8.49
N TYR A 69 2.27 -0.31 7.56
CA TYR A 69 0.98 0.31 7.78
C TYR A 69 -0.14 -0.31 6.93
N GLY A 70 -1.37 -0.02 7.32
CA GLY A 70 -2.59 -0.31 6.60
C GLY A 70 -3.73 0.56 7.11
N TYR A 71 -4.94 0.26 6.69
CA TYR A 71 -6.10 1.04 7.09
C TYR A 71 -7.24 0.14 7.57
N ARG A 72 -8.01 0.64 8.56
CA ARG A 72 -9.33 0.08 8.90
C ARG A 72 -10.38 1.11 8.55
N VAL A 73 -11.40 0.68 7.83
CA VAL A 73 -12.41 1.57 7.25
C VAL A 73 -13.77 1.24 7.85
N HIS A 74 -14.41 2.26 8.43
CA HIS A 74 -15.72 2.17 9.04
C HIS A 74 -16.78 2.72 8.08
N GLY A 75 -17.93 2.07 8.03
CA GLY A 75 -19.05 2.45 7.19
C GLY A 75 -20.16 1.43 7.27
N PRO A 76 -21.24 1.61 6.53
CA PRO A 76 -22.39 0.72 6.58
C PRO A 76 -22.05 -0.68 6.03
N TRP A 77 -22.61 -1.69 6.67
CA TRP A 77 -22.69 -3.06 6.19
C TRP A 77 -24.07 -3.27 5.56
N ASP A 78 -24.12 -3.27 4.23
CA ASP A 78 -25.34 -3.51 3.45
C ASP A 78 -24.98 -4.22 2.14
N PRO A 79 -24.80 -5.56 2.16
CA PRO A 79 -24.43 -6.36 1.00
C PRO A 79 -25.37 -6.20 -0.19
N ALA A 80 -26.67 -5.99 0.06
CA ALA A 80 -27.66 -5.80 -0.99
C ALA A 80 -27.42 -4.52 -1.82
N ARG A 81 -26.74 -3.52 -1.23
CA ARG A 81 -26.33 -2.29 -1.90
C ARG A 81 -24.85 -2.27 -2.30
N GLY A 82 -24.14 -3.38 -2.10
CA GLY A 82 -22.71 -3.48 -2.39
C GLY A 82 -21.81 -2.78 -1.35
N LEU A 83 -22.30 -2.53 -0.15
CA LEU A 83 -21.57 -1.89 0.94
C LEU A 83 -21.02 -2.96 1.90
N TRP A 84 -19.71 -3.11 1.91
CA TRP A 84 -19.00 -4.20 2.61
C TRP A 84 -17.98 -3.68 3.62
N HIS A 85 -18.24 -2.51 4.23
CA HIS A 85 -17.29 -1.95 5.17
C HIS A 85 -17.18 -2.83 6.42
N ASN A 86 -15.95 -3.17 6.78
CA ASN A 86 -15.67 -4.03 7.93
C ASN A 86 -14.37 -3.60 8.62
N PRO A 87 -14.45 -2.88 9.76
CA PRO A 87 -13.27 -2.40 10.47
C PRO A 87 -12.46 -3.51 11.16
N ALA A 88 -12.97 -4.75 11.23
CA ALA A 88 -12.18 -5.89 11.68
C ALA A 88 -11.08 -6.26 10.67
N LYS A 89 -11.16 -5.79 9.43
CA LYS A 89 -10.20 -6.09 8.38
C LYS A 89 -9.22 -4.95 8.21
N ILE A 90 -7.90 -5.25 8.35
CA ILE A 90 -6.89 -4.31 7.90
C ILE A 90 -6.78 -4.40 6.37
N LEU A 91 -6.78 -3.24 5.73
CA LEU A 91 -6.71 -3.08 4.28
C LEU A 91 -5.35 -2.53 3.87
N VAL A 92 -4.82 -3.06 2.79
CA VAL A 92 -3.59 -2.55 2.17
C VAL A 92 -3.89 -1.23 1.45
N ASP A 93 -2.97 -0.28 1.54
CA ASP A 93 -3.04 0.96 0.78
C ASP A 93 -2.88 0.68 -0.72
N PRO A 94 -3.84 1.05 -1.59
CA PRO A 94 -3.71 0.89 -3.03
C PRO A 94 -2.53 1.66 -3.65
N TYR A 95 -2.03 2.68 -2.94
CA TYR A 95 -0.91 3.51 -3.37
C TYR A 95 0.40 3.21 -2.62
N ALA A 96 0.45 2.10 -1.86
CA ALA A 96 1.68 1.68 -1.22
C ALA A 96 2.77 1.36 -2.25
N ARG A 97 3.98 1.85 -2.00
CA ARG A 97 5.15 1.67 -2.90
C ARG A 97 5.90 0.39 -2.64
N ALA A 98 5.78 -0.16 -1.44
CA ALA A 98 6.32 -1.45 -1.06
C ALA A 98 5.36 -2.18 -0.13
N PHE A 99 5.51 -3.50 -0.09
CA PHE A 99 4.68 -4.38 0.71
C PHE A 99 5.56 -5.34 1.50
N THR A 100 5.07 -5.76 2.66
CA THR A 100 5.71 -6.80 3.47
C THR A 100 4.65 -7.71 4.09
N GLY A 101 5.08 -8.88 4.54
CA GLY A 101 4.22 -9.92 5.11
C GLY A 101 3.86 -10.99 4.09
N ASP A 102 3.42 -12.10 4.61
CA ASP A 102 2.92 -13.22 3.82
C ASP A 102 1.38 -13.18 3.80
N TYR A 103 0.82 -13.44 2.64
CA TYR A 103 -0.63 -13.52 2.49
C TYR A 103 -1.08 -14.97 2.60
N GLU A 104 -1.84 -15.28 3.63
CA GLU A 104 -2.44 -16.59 3.82
C GLU A 104 -3.91 -16.56 3.43
N TRP A 105 -4.27 -17.22 2.32
CA TRP A 105 -5.66 -17.32 1.88
C TRP A 105 -6.55 -17.92 2.98
N GLY A 106 -7.68 -17.28 3.25
CA GLY A 106 -8.67 -17.79 4.19
C GLY A 106 -9.84 -16.86 4.43
N GLN A 107 -10.80 -17.32 5.21
CA GLN A 107 -12.00 -16.62 5.64
C GLN A 107 -11.70 -15.22 6.22
N GLN A 108 -10.60 -15.09 6.97
CA GLN A 108 -10.23 -13.86 7.67
C GLN A 108 -10.01 -12.65 6.76
N HIS A 109 -9.77 -12.85 5.45
CA HIS A 109 -9.61 -11.76 4.48
C HIS A 109 -10.92 -11.27 3.87
N HIS A 110 -12.01 -11.98 4.11
CA HIS A 110 -13.31 -11.61 3.58
C HIS A 110 -14.13 -10.84 4.63
N SER A 111 -14.86 -9.84 4.18
CA SER A 111 -15.73 -9.07 5.06
C SER A 111 -16.96 -9.84 5.52
N TYR A 112 -17.30 -10.94 4.83
CA TYR A 112 -18.47 -11.78 5.08
C TYR A 112 -18.06 -13.19 5.49
N ASP A 113 -18.96 -13.89 6.14
CA ASP A 113 -18.83 -15.30 6.48
C ASP A 113 -19.12 -16.19 5.26
N PHE A 114 -18.30 -17.22 5.01
CA PHE A 114 -18.47 -18.11 3.86
C PHE A 114 -19.73 -18.97 3.93
N ASP A 115 -20.14 -19.36 5.15
CA ASP A 115 -21.34 -20.20 5.37
C ASP A 115 -22.62 -19.36 5.40
N GLU A 116 -22.51 -18.07 5.81
CA GLU A 116 -23.61 -17.12 5.91
C GLU A 116 -23.20 -15.78 5.25
N PRO A 117 -23.26 -15.63 3.91
CA PRO A 117 -22.71 -14.46 3.19
C PRO A 117 -23.30 -13.09 3.56
N ASP A 118 -24.49 -13.07 4.16
CA ASP A 118 -25.10 -11.83 4.65
C ASP A 118 -24.59 -11.44 6.05
N ARG A 119 -23.86 -12.32 6.72
CA ARG A 119 -23.26 -12.07 8.03
C ARG A 119 -21.86 -11.50 7.88
N ILE A 120 -21.60 -10.41 8.61
CA ILE A 120 -20.27 -9.83 8.72
C ILE A 120 -19.31 -10.78 9.47
N ASP A 121 -18.13 -11.02 8.93
CA ASP A 121 -17.05 -11.75 9.62
C ASP A 121 -16.21 -10.79 10.46
N THR A 122 -16.18 -10.99 11.77
CA THR A 122 -15.46 -10.13 12.73
C THR A 122 -14.05 -10.62 13.07
N SER A 123 -13.55 -11.68 12.43
CA SER A 123 -12.16 -12.12 12.60
C SER A 123 -11.18 -11.06 12.10
N ASP A 124 -10.06 -10.91 12.80
CA ASP A 124 -8.98 -10.01 12.38
C ASP A 124 -8.05 -10.71 11.37
N ASN A 125 -7.57 -9.98 10.38
CA ASN A 125 -6.64 -10.49 9.37
C ASN A 125 -5.20 -9.93 9.52
N LEU A 126 -4.90 -9.16 10.56
CA LEU A 126 -3.62 -8.47 10.72
C LEU A 126 -2.41 -9.41 10.59
N GLY A 127 -2.45 -10.59 11.23
CA GLY A 127 -1.34 -11.55 11.24
C GLY A 127 -1.13 -12.32 9.93
N THR A 128 -2.08 -12.25 8.98
CA THR A 128 -2.10 -13.04 7.74
C THR A 128 -2.21 -12.16 6.48
N SER A 129 -2.23 -10.84 6.66
CA SER A 129 -2.38 -9.87 5.59
C SER A 129 -1.05 -9.21 5.23
N MET A 130 -0.86 -8.91 3.96
CA MET A 130 0.20 -7.99 3.54
C MET A 130 -0.07 -6.59 4.09
N LEU A 131 1.00 -5.85 4.37
CA LEU A 131 0.96 -4.47 4.81
C LEU A 131 1.73 -3.59 3.84
N GLY A 132 1.31 -2.34 3.68
CA GLY A 132 2.09 -1.32 3.02
C GLY A 132 3.34 -0.97 3.84
N VAL A 133 4.38 -0.53 3.16
CA VAL A 133 5.62 -0.03 3.80
C VAL A 133 5.86 1.39 3.33
N VAL A 134 6.15 2.28 4.27
CA VAL A 134 6.56 3.66 3.98
C VAL A 134 7.93 3.65 3.29
N VAL A 135 8.03 4.28 2.13
CA VAL A 135 9.27 4.38 1.36
C VAL A 135 9.68 5.84 1.21
N ALA A 136 10.87 6.18 1.68
CA ALA A 136 11.47 7.48 1.39
C ALA A 136 11.97 7.52 -0.07
N GLU A 137 11.83 8.69 -0.71
CA GLU A 137 12.37 8.95 -2.06
C GLU A 137 13.74 9.63 -1.93
N ASP A 138 14.74 8.84 -1.59
CA ASP A 138 16.11 9.30 -1.38
C ASP A 138 17.12 8.68 -2.37
N PHE A 139 16.62 8.00 -3.40
CA PHE A 139 17.49 7.43 -4.43
C PHE A 139 18.14 8.53 -5.25
N ASP A 140 19.47 8.57 -5.21
CA ASP A 140 20.25 9.50 -6.04
C ASP A 140 20.35 8.97 -7.49
N TRP A 141 19.63 9.63 -8.39
CA TRP A 141 19.66 9.31 -9.83
C TRP A 141 20.92 9.84 -10.53
N GLY A 142 21.74 10.66 -9.86
CA GLY A 142 22.91 11.29 -10.47
C GLY A 142 22.56 12.06 -11.75
N ASP A 143 23.25 11.75 -12.83
CA ASP A 143 23.03 12.36 -14.15
C ASP A 143 22.00 11.58 -15.00
N ASP A 144 21.31 10.57 -14.45
CA ASP A 144 20.33 9.80 -15.21
C ASP A 144 19.12 10.65 -15.61
N ALA A 145 18.74 10.57 -16.87
CA ALA A 145 17.62 11.31 -17.43
C ALA A 145 16.86 10.48 -18.47
N PRO A 146 15.55 10.72 -18.64
CA PRO A 146 14.79 10.10 -19.70
C PRO A 146 15.44 10.35 -21.08
N PRO A 147 15.50 9.35 -21.97
CA PRO A 147 16.18 9.48 -23.27
C PRO A 147 15.49 10.45 -24.25
N ALA A 148 14.31 10.99 -23.88
CA ALA A 148 13.54 11.96 -24.66
C ALA A 148 13.34 11.58 -26.14
N VAL A 149 13.16 10.28 -26.42
CA VAL A 149 12.87 9.75 -27.75
C VAL A 149 11.39 9.98 -28.07
N GLU A 150 11.11 10.50 -29.28
CA GLU A 150 9.73 10.65 -29.75
C GLU A 150 9.03 9.29 -29.86
N LEU A 151 7.72 9.24 -29.55
CA LEU A 151 6.96 7.99 -29.56
C LEU A 151 6.99 7.27 -30.91
N THR A 152 7.06 8.02 -32.02
CA THR A 152 7.18 7.49 -33.37
C THR A 152 8.49 6.75 -33.64
N ASP A 153 9.54 7.07 -32.87
CA ASP A 153 10.86 6.49 -33.00
C ASP A 153 11.15 5.48 -31.86
N THR A 154 10.17 5.25 -31.00
CA THR A 154 10.30 4.37 -29.84
C THR A 154 9.98 2.93 -30.22
N VAL A 155 10.86 2.00 -29.81
CA VAL A 155 10.61 0.56 -29.85
C VAL A 155 10.33 0.08 -28.43
N ILE A 156 9.15 -0.50 -28.21
CA ILE A 156 8.75 -1.04 -26.90
C ILE A 156 8.95 -2.56 -26.92
N TYR A 157 9.78 -3.04 -25.99
CA TYR A 157 9.98 -4.47 -25.76
C TYR A 157 9.43 -4.84 -24.38
N GLU A 158 8.29 -5.51 -24.35
CA GLU A 158 7.68 -5.99 -23.12
C GLU A 158 8.29 -7.34 -22.73
N THR A 159 8.73 -7.46 -21.47
CA THR A 159 9.30 -8.70 -20.95
C THR A 159 8.98 -8.88 -19.46
N HIS A 160 8.96 -10.14 -19.03
CA HIS A 160 8.83 -10.48 -17.63
C HIS A 160 10.22 -10.51 -16.97
N VAL A 161 10.49 -9.68 -15.96
CA VAL A 161 11.79 -9.55 -15.29
C VAL A 161 12.39 -10.91 -14.92
N LYS A 162 11.62 -11.73 -14.18
CA LYS A 162 12.07 -13.07 -13.78
C LYS A 162 12.31 -13.99 -14.98
N GLY A 163 11.39 -14.00 -15.95
CA GLY A 163 11.46 -14.88 -17.11
C GLY A 163 12.67 -14.57 -18.02
N MET A 164 13.02 -13.30 -18.16
CA MET A 164 14.08 -12.84 -19.07
C MET A 164 15.45 -13.43 -18.72
N THR A 165 15.80 -13.48 -17.45
CA THR A 165 17.16 -13.86 -17.02
C THR A 165 17.23 -15.15 -16.21
N LYS A 166 16.11 -15.75 -15.78
CA LYS A 166 16.09 -16.91 -14.85
C LYS A 166 16.93 -18.10 -15.34
N LEU A 167 16.94 -18.34 -16.62
CA LEU A 167 17.69 -19.43 -17.23
C LEU A 167 18.86 -18.94 -18.11
N HIS A 168 19.19 -17.64 -18.05
CA HIS A 168 20.24 -17.07 -18.91
C HIS A 168 21.63 -17.48 -18.41
N PRO A 169 22.43 -18.20 -19.23
CA PRO A 169 23.68 -18.81 -18.75
C PRO A 169 24.79 -17.78 -18.44
N ALA A 170 24.76 -16.60 -19.08
CA ALA A 170 25.77 -15.56 -18.85
C ALA A 170 25.48 -14.69 -17.63
N VAL A 171 24.27 -14.74 -17.07
CA VAL A 171 23.93 -13.99 -15.85
C VAL A 171 24.34 -14.82 -14.62
N PRO A 172 25.07 -14.25 -13.63
CA PRO A 172 25.39 -14.92 -12.37
C PRO A 172 24.16 -15.48 -11.71
N GLU A 173 24.24 -16.67 -11.13
CA GLU A 173 23.07 -17.43 -10.62
C GLU A 173 22.27 -16.65 -9.58
N GLU A 174 22.97 -15.94 -8.70
CA GLU A 174 22.38 -15.10 -7.63
C GLU A 174 21.61 -13.87 -8.16
N LEU A 175 21.92 -13.43 -9.40
CA LEU A 175 21.24 -12.30 -10.05
C LEU A 175 20.09 -12.74 -10.98
N ARG A 176 19.98 -14.03 -11.30
CA ARG A 176 18.99 -14.53 -12.26
C ARG A 176 17.57 -14.32 -11.78
N GLY A 177 16.75 -13.75 -12.63
CA GLY A 177 15.35 -13.46 -12.34
C GLY A 177 15.12 -12.21 -11.47
N THR A 178 16.12 -11.36 -11.33
CA THR A 178 16.05 -10.09 -10.61
C THR A 178 16.25 -8.89 -11.53
N TYR A 179 15.94 -7.68 -11.06
CA TYR A 179 16.26 -6.44 -11.79
C TYR A 179 17.77 -6.29 -12.04
N ALA A 180 18.60 -6.64 -11.05
CA ALA A 180 20.06 -6.63 -11.22
C ALA A 180 20.52 -7.59 -12.32
N GLY A 181 19.87 -8.74 -12.50
CA GLY A 181 20.12 -9.66 -13.61
C GLY A 181 19.73 -9.11 -14.97
N MET A 182 18.78 -8.19 -15.05
CA MET A 182 18.43 -7.52 -16.31
C MET A 182 19.44 -6.44 -16.69
N ALA A 183 20.13 -5.86 -15.70
CA ALA A 183 21.16 -4.85 -15.90
C ALA A 183 22.55 -5.48 -16.22
N HIS A 184 22.70 -6.80 -16.12
CA HIS A 184 23.95 -7.55 -16.37
C HIS A 184 24.14 -7.81 -17.87
#